data_533ed3d1bd9aebf71f020fcaf741ab47
#
_entry.id   533ed3d1bd9aebf71f020fcaf741ab47
#
_cell.length_a   1.000
_cell.length_b   1.000
_cell.length_c   1.000
_cell.angle_alpha   90.00
_cell.angle_beta   90.00
_cell.angle_gamma   90.00
#
_symmetry.space_group_name_H-M   'P 1'
#
loop_
_entity.id
_entity.type
_entity.pdbx_description
1 polymer ?
#
loop_
_entity_poly.entity_id
_entity_poly.type
_entity_poly.pdbx_seq_one_letter_code
_entity_poly.pdbx_strand_id
1 'polypeptide(L)'
;MTVKILSVSNGHGEDAIAVRILRELQKQPHPPELAALPLVGLGQSYTQLDNVPIIGSIKSLPSGGFIYMDKHQLWRDLQAGLFPLIIQQYQTIRQWVKQGGIILAVGDIVPLFLAWLSGGNYAFIGTAKSDYYLRDEQEKLPLIGMWKWYKYCDSIYFPWERWLMNHSRCLGVFPRDTITTKTLQKYGIPAIDLGNPMMDNLEPNIDNSNIDQLQQRSLFITILPGSRSPEVNRNWDIILQGVDAIIKSSIRSTENPIPSYQELVFLGAIASSLDLQPFCQSLTDLGWQ
;
A
#
# COMPACT_ATOMS: atom_id res chain seq x y z
N MET A 1 -4.48 -6.36 -33.25
CA MET A 1 -4.51 -5.07 -32.52
C MET A 1 -3.76 -5.26 -31.21
N THR A 2 -2.81 -4.40 -30.91
CA THR A 2 -2.09 -4.45 -29.64
C THR A 2 -3.00 -3.94 -28.52
N VAL A 3 -3.10 -4.69 -27.44
CA VAL A 3 -3.86 -4.25 -26.24
C VAL A 3 -3.15 -3.06 -25.62
N LYS A 4 -3.92 -2.03 -25.21
CA LYS A 4 -3.39 -0.84 -24.52
C LYS A 4 -3.89 -0.80 -23.10
N ILE A 5 -2.99 -0.65 -22.12
CA ILE A 5 -3.31 -0.63 -20.69
C ILE A 5 -2.73 0.64 -20.06
N LEU A 6 -3.59 1.42 -19.42
CA LEU A 6 -3.19 2.54 -18.55
C LEU A 6 -3.35 2.14 -17.10
N SER A 7 -2.24 2.10 -16.37
CA SER A 7 -2.26 1.95 -14.91
C SER A 7 -2.58 3.29 -14.26
N VAL A 8 -3.62 3.31 -13.43
CA VAL A 8 -4.03 4.48 -12.64
C VAL A 8 -3.90 4.11 -11.16
N SER A 9 -3.01 4.75 -10.43
CA SER A 9 -2.65 4.43 -9.05
C SER A 9 -2.78 5.64 -8.13
N ASN A 10 -2.97 5.40 -6.83
CA ASN A 10 -3.32 6.44 -5.87
C ASN A 10 -2.37 6.49 -4.67
N GLY A 11 -1.07 6.61 -4.93
CA GLY A 11 -0.05 6.76 -3.90
C GLY A 11 1.17 5.87 -4.10
N HIS A 12 2.20 6.08 -3.27
CA HIS A 12 3.50 5.40 -3.45
C HIS A 12 3.43 3.87 -3.33
N GLY A 13 2.60 3.36 -2.42
CA GLY A 13 2.42 1.92 -2.25
C GLY A 13 1.73 1.29 -3.45
N GLU A 14 0.69 1.95 -3.94
CA GLU A 14 -0.08 1.55 -5.10
C GLU A 14 0.74 1.66 -6.39
N ASP A 15 1.60 2.68 -6.50
CA ASP A 15 2.56 2.82 -7.60
C ASP A 15 3.52 1.64 -7.64
N ALA A 16 4.05 1.22 -6.48
CA ALA A 16 4.96 0.08 -6.40
C ALA A 16 4.29 -1.24 -6.81
N ILE A 17 3.02 -1.43 -6.43
CA ILE A 17 2.22 -2.58 -6.87
C ILE A 17 1.98 -2.54 -8.37
N ALA A 18 1.58 -1.39 -8.89
CA ALA A 18 1.36 -1.18 -10.32
C ALA A 18 2.64 -1.48 -11.12
N VAL A 19 3.79 -0.99 -10.67
CA VAL A 19 5.09 -1.25 -11.30
C VAL A 19 5.40 -2.75 -11.38
N ARG A 20 5.15 -3.52 -10.32
CA ARG A 20 5.34 -4.98 -10.34
C ARG A 20 4.47 -5.65 -11.40
N ILE A 21 3.19 -5.30 -11.45
CA ILE A 21 2.24 -5.84 -12.42
C ILE A 21 2.66 -5.45 -13.86
N LEU A 22 2.98 -4.19 -14.09
CA LEU A 22 3.39 -3.73 -15.43
C LEU A 22 4.69 -4.39 -15.90
N ARG A 23 5.64 -4.64 -14.99
CA ARG A 23 6.88 -5.37 -15.28
C ARG A 23 6.60 -6.80 -15.75
N GLU A 24 5.65 -7.50 -15.13
CA GLU A 24 5.26 -8.84 -15.56
C GLU A 24 4.50 -8.82 -16.90
N LEU A 25 3.70 -7.80 -17.15
CA LEU A 25 3.05 -7.60 -18.45
C LEU A 25 4.05 -7.33 -19.59
N GLN A 26 5.15 -6.63 -19.32
CA GLN A 26 6.23 -6.40 -20.29
C GLN A 26 6.95 -7.69 -20.71
N LYS A 27 7.01 -8.69 -19.81
CA LYS A 27 7.66 -9.98 -20.08
C LYS A 27 6.82 -10.92 -20.94
N GLN A 28 5.56 -10.60 -21.24
CA GLN A 28 4.69 -11.45 -22.04
C GLN A 28 5.20 -11.55 -23.49
N PRO A 29 4.94 -12.65 -24.19
CA PRO A 29 5.36 -12.82 -25.59
C PRO A 29 4.83 -11.73 -26.55
N HIS A 30 3.65 -11.18 -26.23
CA HIS A 30 3.02 -10.07 -26.94
C HIS A 30 2.65 -8.98 -25.93
N PRO A 31 3.63 -8.17 -25.49
CA PRO A 31 3.40 -7.20 -24.45
C PRO A 31 2.40 -6.14 -24.91
N PRO A 32 1.48 -5.71 -24.05
CA PRO A 32 0.57 -4.60 -24.36
C PRO A 32 1.34 -3.27 -24.43
N GLU A 33 0.75 -2.28 -25.08
CA GLU A 33 1.18 -0.90 -24.95
C GLU A 33 0.81 -0.41 -23.52
N LEU A 34 1.80 0.02 -22.76
CA LEU A 34 1.67 0.38 -21.35
C LEU A 34 1.88 1.88 -21.15
N ALA A 35 1.09 2.46 -20.25
CA ALA A 35 1.30 3.81 -19.72
C ALA A 35 0.90 3.84 -18.24
N ALA A 36 1.34 4.86 -17.53
CA ALA A 36 1.03 5.07 -16.12
C ALA A 36 0.49 6.49 -15.87
N LEU A 37 -0.45 6.59 -14.93
CA LEU A 37 -0.97 7.85 -14.41
C LEU A 37 -1.07 7.75 -12.89
N PRO A 38 -0.02 8.18 -12.14
CA PRO A 38 -0.13 8.35 -10.71
C PRO A 38 -1.05 9.54 -10.40
N LEU A 39 -2.13 9.31 -9.65
CA LEU A 39 -3.09 10.35 -9.28
C LEU A 39 -2.52 11.31 -8.24
N VAL A 40 -1.62 10.80 -7.41
CA VAL A 40 -0.96 11.54 -6.34
C VAL A 40 0.54 11.28 -6.40
N GLY A 41 1.34 12.33 -6.18
CA GLY A 41 2.80 12.24 -6.25
C GLY A 41 3.34 12.41 -7.66
N LEU A 42 4.63 12.14 -7.81
CA LEU A 42 5.34 12.31 -9.08
C LEU A 42 5.58 10.99 -9.82
N GLY A 43 5.05 9.87 -9.28
CA GLY A 43 5.18 8.57 -9.91
C GLY A 43 6.61 8.04 -9.99
N GLN A 44 7.46 8.37 -9.02
CA GLN A 44 8.88 7.97 -9.02
C GLN A 44 9.08 6.46 -9.18
N SER A 45 8.16 5.64 -8.66
CA SER A 45 8.24 4.19 -8.81
C SER A 45 8.23 3.75 -10.27
N TYR A 46 7.50 4.46 -11.14
CA TYR A 46 7.39 4.11 -12.56
C TYR A 46 8.66 4.38 -13.37
N THR A 47 9.58 5.22 -12.87
CA THR A 47 10.87 5.47 -13.55
C THR A 47 11.77 4.23 -13.59
N GLN A 48 11.42 3.17 -12.84
CA GLN A 48 12.10 1.88 -12.86
C GLN A 48 11.68 0.99 -14.05
N LEU A 49 10.69 1.41 -14.83
CA LEU A 49 10.18 0.67 -15.99
C LEU A 49 10.62 1.34 -17.29
N ASP A 50 11.25 0.57 -18.15
CA ASP A 50 11.53 1.01 -19.52
C ASP A 50 10.23 1.01 -20.34
N ASN A 51 10.09 1.99 -21.25
CA ASN A 51 8.96 2.09 -22.19
C ASN A 51 7.55 2.15 -21.54
N VAL A 52 7.44 2.64 -20.31
CA VAL A 52 6.16 2.95 -19.67
C VAL A 52 6.09 4.44 -19.38
N PRO A 53 5.60 5.26 -20.29
CA PRO A 53 5.52 6.70 -20.08
C PRO A 53 4.50 7.03 -18.99
N ILE A 54 4.84 8.00 -18.15
CA ILE A 54 3.86 8.67 -17.30
C ILE A 54 3.13 9.68 -18.16
N ILE A 55 1.81 9.58 -18.26
CA ILE A 55 0.97 10.44 -19.07
C ILE A 55 0.03 11.28 -18.20
N GLY A 56 -0.35 12.45 -18.72
CA GLY A 56 -1.25 13.38 -18.02
C GLY A 56 -0.56 14.22 -16.96
N SER A 57 -1.37 14.94 -16.19
CA SER A 57 -0.89 15.87 -15.17
C SER A 57 -0.59 15.14 -13.87
N ILE A 58 0.63 15.29 -13.36
CA ILE A 58 1.10 14.76 -12.08
C ILE A 58 1.46 15.92 -11.16
N LYS A 59 1.16 15.77 -9.87
CA LYS A 59 1.49 16.78 -8.86
C LYS A 59 1.66 16.13 -7.49
N SER A 60 2.66 16.58 -6.76
CA SER A 60 2.76 16.26 -5.34
C SER A 60 1.74 17.09 -4.56
N LEU A 61 0.90 16.43 -3.76
CA LEU A 61 -0.08 17.06 -2.89
C LEU A 61 0.43 17.06 -1.44
N PRO A 62 0.10 18.09 -0.64
CA PRO A 62 0.52 18.18 0.75
C PRO A 62 0.10 16.99 1.62
N SER A 63 -1.04 16.35 1.32
CA SER A 63 -1.53 15.18 2.06
C SER A 63 -0.79 13.89 1.75
N GLY A 64 -0.08 13.81 0.62
CA GLY A 64 0.59 12.59 0.15
C GLY A 64 -0.34 11.45 -0.29
N GLY A 65 -1.68 11.66 -0.33
CA GLY A 65 -2.68 10.67 -0.78
C GLY A 65 -4.08 10.91 -0.24
N PHE A 66 -5.08 10.24 -0.83
CA PHE A 66 -6.51 10.44 -0.48
C PHE A 66 -6.98 9.66 0.75
N ILE A 67 -6.26 8.65 1.23
CA ILE A 67 -6.76 7.65 2.20
C ILE A 67 -6.94 8.21 3.63
N TYR A 68 -6.16 9.22 4.03
CA TYR A 68 -6.14 9.76 5.39
C TYR A 68 -6.43 11.27 5.43
N MET A 69 -7.33 11.76 4.58
CA MET A 69 -7.62 13.20 4.53
C MET A 69 -8.42 13.65 5.75
N ASP A 70 -7.74 14.27 6.68
CA ASP A 70 -8.37 15.18 7.66
C ASP A 70 -8.94 16.40 6.91
N LYS A 71 -10.01 17.00 7.46
CA LYS A 71 -10.67 18.19 6.88
C LYS A 71 -9.68 19.33 6.59
N HIS A 72 -8.66 19.49 7.41
CA HIS A 72 -7.61 20.49 7.20
C HIS A 72 -6.66 20.13 6.04
N GLN A 73 -6.36 18.86 5.85
CA GLN A 73 -5.52 18.39 4.74
C GLN A 73 -6.28 18.51 3.42
N LEU A 74 -7.55 18.11 3.39
CA LEU A 74 -8.41 18.29 2.20
C LEU A 74 -8.48 19.74 1.77
N TRP A 75 -8.63 20.67 2.72
CA TRP A 75 -8.68 22.11 2.42
C TRP A 75 -7.36 22.61 1.81
N ARG A 76 -6.22 22.18 2.33
CA ARG A 76 -4.90 22.50 1.78
C ARG A 76 -4.72 21.94 0.35
N ASP A 77 -5.16 20.73 0.10
CA ASP A 77 -5.07 20.11 -1.22
C ASP A 77 -5.98 20.81 -2.24
N LEU A 78 -7.18 21.23 -1.83
CA LEU A 78 -8.07 22.03 -2.66
C LEU A 78 -7.42 23.39 -3.04
N GLN A 79 -6.80 24.07 -2.09
CA GLN A 79 -6.05 25.30 -2.34
C GLN A 79 -4.81 25.04 -3.20
N ALA A 80 -4.18 23.89 -3.10
CA ALA A 80 -3.07 23.44 -3.92
C ALA A 80 -3.47 23.06 -5.35
N GLY A 81 -4.78 23.12 -5.71
CA GLY A 81 -5.28 22.86 -7.06
C GLY A 81 -5.65 21.38 -7.31
N LEU A 82 -6.11 20.67 -6.31
CA LEU A 82 -6.58 19.29 -6.41
C LEU A 82 -7.70 19.14 -7.47
N PHE A 83 -8.68 20.04 -7.48
CA PHE A 83 -9.83 19.93 -8.36
C PHE A 83 -9.47 20.04 -9.86
N PRO A 84 -8.71 21.07 -10.32
CA PRO A 84 -8.22 21.10 -11.69
C PRO A 84 -7.34 19.93 -12.07
N LEU A 85 -6.53 19.41 -11.13
CA LEU A 85 -5.69 18.24 -11.35
C LEU A 85 -6.56 17.00 -11.65
N ILE A 86 -7.58 16.73 -10.85
CA ILE A 86 -8.50 15.60 -11.05
C ILE A 86 -9.20 15.69 -12.42
N ILE A 87 -9.63 16.89 -12.83
CA ILE A 87 -10.26 17.09 -14.13
C ILE A 87 -9.28 16.75 -15.27
N GLN A 88 -8.04 17.22 -15.21
CA GLN A 88 -7.02 16.92 -16.22
C GLN A 88 -6.68 15.43 -16.26
N GLN A 89 -6.54 14.78 -15.12
CA GLN A 89 -6.31 13.34 -15.01
C GLN A 89 -7.48 12.56 -15.61
N TYR A 90 -8.71 12.93 -15.29
CA TYR A 90 -9.91 12.32 -15.90
C TYR A 90 -9.93 12.48 -17.43
N GLN A 91 -9.57 13.65 -17.95
CA GLN A 91 -9.48 13.88 -19.39
C GLN A 91 -8.45 12.97 -20.05
N THR A 92 -7.29 12.77 -19.41
CA THR A 92 -6.26 11.84 -19.87
C THR A 92 -6.77 10.39 -19.91
N ILE A 93 -7.41 9.93 -18.83
CA ILE A 93 -8.01 8.59 -18.77
C ILE A 93 -9.04 8.40 -19.88
N ARG A 94 -9.93 9.39 -20.06
CA ARG A 94 -10.97 9.34 -21.09
C ARG A 94 -10.39 9.35 -22.51
N GLN A 95 -9.32 10.09 -22.74
CA GLN A 95 -8.63 10.09 -24.04
C GLN A 95 -8.02 8.73 -24.35
N TRP A 96 -7.39 8.08 -23.36
CA TRP A 96 -6.85 6.73 -23.48
C TRP A 96 -7.93 5.70 -23.85
N VAL A 97 -9.06 5.75 -23.17
CA VAL A 97 -10.23 4.89 -23.45
C VAL A 97 -10.77 5.11 -24.87
N LYS A 98 -10.86 6.36 -25.35
CA LYS A 98 -11.29 6.65 -26.73
C LYS A 98 -10.36 6.06 -27.79
N GLN A 99 -9.11 5.78 -27.45
CA GLN A 99 -8.13 5.09 -28.30
C GLN A 99 -8.19 3.56 -28.20
N GLY A 100 -9.22 3.02 -27.54
CA GLY A 100 -9.40 1.58 -27.32
C GLY A 100 -8.62 1.01 -26.14
N GLY A 101 -8.10 1.86 -25.25
CA GLY A 101 -7.33 1.43 -24.08
C GLY A 101 -8.21 0.95 -22.93
N ILE A 102 -7.64 0.05 -22.13
CA ILE A 102 -8.19 -0.52 -20.89
C ILE A 102 -7.54 0.19 -19.71
N ILE A 103 -8.27 0.36 -18.61
CA ILE A 103 -7.76 0.96 -17.38
C ILE A 103 -7.47 -0.13 -16.34
N LEU A 104 -6.26 -0.13 -15.78
CA LEU A 104 -5.88 -0.89 -14.60
C LEU A 104 -5.91 0.06 -13.40
N ALA A 105 -6.99 0.02 -12.64
CA ALA A 105 -7.17 0.85 -11.44
C ALA A 105 -6.52 0.15 -10.24
N VAL A 106 -5.52 0.78 -9.61
CA VAL A 106 -4.74 0.19 -8.50
C VAL A 106 -4.91 1.05 -7.26
N GLY A 107 -5.42 0.46 -6.18
CA GLY A 107 -5.52 1.12 -4.88
C GLY A 107 -6.91 1.10 -4.26
N ASP A 108 -7.53 2.28 -4.14
CA ASP A 108 -8.80 2.51 -3.44
C ASP A 108 -9.96 2.88 -4.38
N ILE A 109 -10.99 3.51 -3.80
CA ILE A 109 -12.18 3.97 -4.52
C ILE A 109 -11.87 5.02 -5.59
N VAL A 110 -10.81 5.83 -5.45
CA VAL A 110 -10.56 6.97 -6.36
C VAL A 110 -10.17 6.48 -7.76
N PRO A 111 -9.11 5.65 -7.94
CA PRO A 111 -8.80 5.07 -9.25
C PRO A 111 -9.94 4.21 -9.81
N LEU A 112 -10.65 3.44 -8.96
CA LEU A 112 -11.80 2.66 -9.37
C LEU A 112 -12.93 3.53 -9.93
N PHE A 113 -13.27 4.62 -9.25
CA PHE A 113 -14.31 5.54 -9.68
C PHE A 113 -13.95 6.27 -10.99
N LEU A 114 -12.70 6.74 -11.12
CA LEU A 114 -12.24 7.40 -12.35
C LEU A 114 -12.22 6.44 -13.54
N ALA A 115 -11.82 5.18 -13.31
CA ALA A 115 -11.87 4.14 -14.34
C ALA A 115 -13.31 3.89 -14.82
N TRP A 116 -14.25 3.72 -13.90
CA TRP A 116 -15.67 3.58 -14.24
C TRP A 116 -16.21 4.81 -14.97
N LEU A 117 -15.90 6.03 -14.48
CA LEU A 117 -16.39 7.29 -15.05
C LEU A 117 -15.86 7.52 -16.49
N SER A 118 -14.69 6.97 -16.82
CA SER A 118 -14.08 7.09 -18.15
C SER A 118 -14.92 6.52 -19.29
N GLY A 119 -15.81 5.58 -18.99
CA GLY A 119 -16.66 4.90 -19.95
C GLY A 119 -16.05 3.66 -20.61
N GLY A 120 -14.77 3.35 -20.35
CA GLY A 120 -14.05 2.20 -20.90
C GLY A 120 -14.14 0.95 -20.03
N ASN A 121 -13.53 -0.12 -20.54
CA ASN A 121 -13.29 -1.32 -19.77
C ASN A 121 -12.17 -1.09 -18.75
N TYR A 122 -12.28 -1.73 -17.59
CA TYR A 122 -11.29 -1.62 -16.51
C TYR A 122 -11.16 -2.90 -15.71
N ALA A 123 -10.02 -3.04 -15.05
CA ALA A 123 -9.78 -4.02 -14.00
C ALA A 123 -9.40 -3.27 -12.72
N PHE A 124 -9.68 -3.86 -11.56
CA PHE A 124 -9.42 -3.25 -10.27
C PHE A 124 -8.50 -4.12 -9.40
N ILE A 125 -7.42 -3.54 -8.92
CA ILE A 125 -6.49 -4.12 -7.95
C ILE A 125 -6.75 -3.45 -6.61
N GLY A 126 -7.46 -4.15 -5.71
CA GLY A 126 -7.87 -3.63 -4.41
C GLY A 126 -6.82 -3.84 -3.33
N THR A 127 -5.90 -2.90 -3.17
CA THR A 127 -4.77 -3.02 -2.25
C THR A 127 -4.98 -2.37 -0.89
N ALA A 128 -5.84 -1.34 -0.83
CA ALA A 128 -5.99 -0.47 0.33
C ALA A 128 -6.87 -1.08 1.44
N LYS A 129 -7.75 -2.00 1.09
CA LYS A 129 -8.76 -2.55 2.00
C LYS A 129 -8.65 -4.06 2.11
N SER A 130 -8.94 -4.59 3.32
CA SER A 130 -8.98 -6.01 3.63
C SER A 130 -10.08 -6.31 4.62
N ASP A 131 -10.85 -7.39 4.38
CA ASP A 131 -11.85 -7.87 5.34
C ASP A 131 -11.24 -8.42 6.63
N TYR A 132 -9.92 -8.66 6.67
CA TYR A 132 -9.20 -8.94 7.92
C TYR A 132 -9.28 -7.81 8.96
N TYR A 133 -9.66 -6.60 8.57
CA TYR A 133 -9.98 -5.54 9.53
C TYR A 133 -11.31 -5.75 10.27
N LEU A 134 -12.18 -6.62 9.73
CA LEU A 134 -13.52 -6.88 10.26
C LEU A 134 -13.66 -8.28 10.87
N ARG A 135 -12.86 -9.23 10.42
CA ARG A 135 -12.93 -10.65 10.79
C ARG A 135 -11.59 -11.36 10.56
N ASP A 136 -11.43 -12.50 11.17
CA ASP A 136 -10.43 -13.50 10.80
C ASP A 136 -11.08 -14.68 10.06
N GLU A 137 -10.39 -15.80 9.96
CA GLU A 137 -10.91 -17.02 9.32
C GLU A 137 -12.01 -17.69 10.11
N GLN A 138 -12.14 -17.40 11.41
CA GLN A 138 -13.07 -18.07 12.32
C GLN A 138 -14.29 -17.20 12.60
N GLU A 139 -14.09 -15.94 12.98
CA GLU A 139 -15.19 -15.07 13.43
C GLU A 139 -14.98 -13.57 13.17
N LYS A 140 -16.01 -12.78 13.46
CA LYS A 140 -15.94 -11.31 13.39
C LYS A 140 -15.15 -10.76 14.57
N LEU A 141 -14.24 -9.84 14.29
CA LEU A 141 -13.45 -9.17 15.31
C LEU A 141 -14.32 -8.17 16.14
N PRO A 142 -13.98 -7.95 17.42
CA PRO A 142 -14.61 -6.92 18.24
C PRO A 142 -14.23 -5.54 17.74
N LEU A 143 -15.17 -4.84 17.06
CA LEU A 143 -14.94 -3.52 16.51
C LEU A 143 -15.09 -2.43 17.57
N ILE A 144 -14.06 -1.58 17.69
CA ILE A 144 -13.99 -0.49 18.68
C ILE A 144 -14.03 0.87 17.97
N GLY A 145 -14.61 1.90 18.60
CA GLY A 145 -14.59 3.28 18.10
C GLY A 145 -15.39 3.47 16.80
N MET A 146 -14.79 4.19 15.84
CA MET A 146 -15.40 4.48 14.53
C MET A 146 -15.75 3.24 13.72
N TRP A 147 -15.06 2.12 13.95
CA TRP A 147 -15.26 0.86 13.25
C TRP A 147 -16.57 0.15 13.61
N LYS A 148 -17.29 0.60 14.67
CA LYS A 148 -18.61 0.04 15.04
C LYS A 148 -19.63 0.06 13.91
N TRP A 149 -19.51 0.98 12.98
CA TRP A 149 -20.34 1.02 11.77
C TRP A 149 -20.26 -0.24 10.94
N TYR A 150 -19.07 -0.83 10.85
CA TYR A 150 -18.81 -2.03 10.07
C TYR A 150 -19.38 -3.30 10.74
N LYS A 151 -19.85 -3.22 11.99
CA LYS A 151 -20.53 -4.36 12.65
C LYS A 151 -21.71 -4.89 11.84
N TYR A 152 -22.36 -4.01 11.09
CA TYR A 152 -23.51 -4.32 10.24
C TYR A 152 -23.11 -4.53 8.77
N CYS A 153 -21.86 -4.34 8.42
CA CYS A 153 -21.34 -4.59 7.08
C CYS A 153 -20.64 -5.94 7.03
N ASP A 154 -20.94 -6.72 6.00
CA ASP A 154 -20.27 -8.00 5.79
C ASP A 154 -18.97 -7.87 5.02
N SER A 155 -18.62 -6.66 4.54
CA SER A 155 -17.39 -6.37 3.83
C SER A 155 -16.87 -4.97 4.17
N ILE A 156 -15.55 -4.80 4.10
CA ILE A 156 -14.87 -3.52 4.18
C ILE A 156 -15.21 -2.60 3.00
N TYR A 157 -15.62 -3.19 1.88
CA TYR A 157 -16.06 -2.45 0.70
C TYR A 157 -17.52 -2.06 0.82
N PHE A 158 -17.81 -0.78 0.72
CA PHE A 158 -19.18 -0.25 0.78
C PHE A 158 -20.03 -0.66 -0.43
N PRO A 159 -21.38 -0.58 -0.34
CA PRO A 159 -22.28 -0.98 -1.43
C PRO A 159 -21.98 -0.27 -2.77
N TRP A 160 -21.61 0.99 -2.74
CA TRP A 160 -21.26 1.76 -3.95
C TRP A 160 -19.94 1.31 -4.58
N GLU A 161 -18.93 0.92 -3.78
CA GLU A 161 -17.69 0.36 -4.30
C GLU A 161 -17.94 -0.99 -4.94
N ARG A 162 -18.75 -1.84 -4.28
CA ARG A 162 -19.15 -3.14 -4.82
C ARG A 162 -19.97 -3.01 -6.09
N TRP A 163 -20.81 -1.98 -6.21
CA TRP A 163 -21.53 -1.68 -7.43
C TRP A 163 -20.59 -1.33 -8.59
N LEU A 164 -19.54 -0.53 -8.34
CA LEU A 164 -18.51 -0.26 -9.34
C LEU A 164 -17.76 -1.53 -9.75
N MET A 165 -17.42 -2.39 -8.80
CA MET A 165 -16.73 -3.67 -9.05
C MET A 165 -17.60 -4.67 -9.83
N ASN A 166 -18.91 -4.62 -9.64
CA ASN A 166 -19.87 -5.52 -10.31
C ASN A 166 -20.41 -4.95 -11.63
N HIS A 167 -19.88 -3.84 -12.10
CA HIS A 167 -20.34 -3.23 -13.35
C HIS A 167 -19.86 -4.04 -14.55
N SER A 168 -20.67 -4.13 -15.61
CA SER A 168 -20.41 -4.94 -16.82
C SER A 168 -19.09 -4.60 -17.55
N ARG A 169 -18.54 -3.40 -17.36
CA ARG A 169 -17.24 -2.98 -17.90
C ARG A 169 -16.07 -3.33 -17.00
N CYS A 170 -16.32 -3.82 -15.78
CA CYS A 170 -15.26 -4.32 -14.91
C CYS A 170 -14.87 -5.73 -15.32
N LEU A 171 -13.69 -5.89 -15.89
CA LEU A 171 -13.19 -7.15 -16.43
C LEU A 171 -12.71 -8.13 -15.35
N GLY A 172 -12.37 -7.61 -14.17
CA GLY A 172 -11.92 -8.40 -13.04
C GLY A 172 -11.59 -7.53 -11.83
N VAL A 173 -11.71 -8.13 -10.67
CA VAL A 173 -11.38 -7.53 -9.37
C VAL A 173 -10.39 -8.43 -8.68
N PHE A 174 -9.28 -7.87 -8.24
CA PHE A 174 -8.17 -8.56 -7.62
C PHE A 174 -7.94 -7.99 -6.21
N PRO A 175 -8.64 -8.52 -5.18
CA PRO A 175 -8.45 -8.12 -3.81
C PRO A 175 -7.08 -8.60 -3.29
N ARG A 176 -6.60 -8.00 -2.21
CA ARG A 176 -5.29 -8.29 -1.65
C ARG A 176 -5.20 -9.62 -0.90
N ASP A 177 -6.33 -10.25 -0.56
CA ASP A 177 -6.37 -11.45 0.27
C ASP A 177 -7.61 -12.33 0.01
N THR A 178 -7.51 -13.58 0.45
CA THR A 178 -8.50 -14.63 0.25
C THR A 178 -9.85 -14.34 0.93
N ILE A 179 -9.83 -13.79 2.16
CA ILE A 179 -11.08 -13.49 2.90
C ILE A 179 -11.87 -12.42 2.17
N THR A 180 -11.22 -11.35 1.75
CA THR A 180 -11.83 -10.27 0.98
C THR A 180 -12.39 -10.80 -0.34
N THR A 181 -11.62 -11.64 -1.05
CA THR A 181 -12.07 -12.25 -2.30
C THR A 181 -13.33 -13.07 -2.11
N LYS A 182 -13.35 -13.98 -1.13
CA LYS A 182 -14.51 -14.81 -0.81
C LYS A 182 -15.74 -13.98 -0.44
N THR A 183 -15.54 -12.88 0.30
CA THR A 183 -16.64 -11.97 0.66
C THR A 183 -17.21 -11.27 -0.56
N LEU A 184 -16.36 -10.74 -1.45
CA LEU A 184 -16.81 -10.07 -2.67
C LEU A 184 -17.53 -11.04 -3.62
N GLN A 185 -17.06 -12.27 -3.74
CA GLN A 185 -17.72 -13.33 -4.52
C GLN A 185 -19.15 -13.63 -4.03
N LYS A 186 -19.42 -13.55 -2.73
CA LYS A 186 -20.79 -13.71 -2.18
C LYS A 186 -21.76 -12.63 -2.69
N TYR A 187 -21.23 -11.47 -3.10
CA TYR A 187 -22.02 -10.40 -3.72
C TYR A 187 -22.07 -10.47 -5.25
N GLY A 188 -21.64 -11.59 -5.84
CA GLY A 188 -21.64 -11.80 -7.29
C GLY A 188 -20.56 -10.99 -8.03
N ILE A 189 -19.59 -10.45 -7.34
CA ILE A 189 -18.48 -9.70 -7.95
C ILE A 189 -17.48 -10.69 -8.54
N PRO A 190 -16.95 -10.48 -9.76
CA PRO A 190 -15.97 -11.35 -10.41
C PRO A 190 -14.57 -11.18 -9.77
N ALA A 191 -14.48 -11.43 -8.45
CA ALA A 191 -13.24 -11.32 -7.69
C ALA A 191 -12.39 -12.59 -7.85
N ILE A 192 -11.10 -12.40 -8.10
CA ILE A 192 -10.11 -13.44 -8.34
C ILE A 192 -9.02 -13.34 -7.28
N ASP A 193 -8.74 -14.45 -6.59
CA ASP A 193 -7.68 -14.53 -5.59
C ASP A 193 -6.34 -14.86 -6.26
N LEU A 194 -5.51 -13.84 -6.45
CA LEU A 194 -4.14 -13.99 -6.94
C LEU A 194 -3.08 -13.62 -5.88
N GLY A 195 -3.52 -13.36 -4.65
CA GLY A 195 -2.64 -12.89 -3.59
C GLY A 195 -2.26 -11.40 -3.72
N ASN A 196 -1.30 -10.99 -2.91
CA ASN A 196 -0.82 -9.60 -2.87
C ASN A 196 0.49 -9.47 -3.64
N PRO A 197 0.55 -8.72 -4.75
CA PRO A 197 1.78 -8.56 -5.54
C PRO A 197 2.97 -7.98 -4.74
N MET A 198 2.71 -7.33 -3.61
CA MET A 198 3.79 -6.86 -2.73
C MET A 198 4.56 -7.99 -2.06
N MET A 199 3.98 -9.18 -1.98
CA MET A 199 4.62 -10.36 -1.40
C MET A 199 5.45 -11.14 -2.42
N ASP A 200 5.34 -10.81 -3.71
CA ASP A 200 6.08 -11.52 -4.75
C ASP A 200 7.58 -11.20 -4.67
N ASN A 201 8.41 -12.24 -4.87
CA ASN A 201 9.88 -12.13 -4.88
C ASN A 201 10.46 -11.50 -3.58
N LEU A 202 9.82 -11.71 -2.44
CA LEU A 202 10.37 -11.37 -1.13
C LEU A 202 11.33 -12.45 -0.62
N GLU A 203 12.16 -12.99 -1.49
CA GLU A 203 13.23 -13.89 -1.08
C GLU A 203 14.28 -13.10 -0.29
N PRO A 204 14.77 -13.63 0.83
CA PRO A 204 15.85 -12.99 1.55
C PRO A 204 17.09 -12.95 0.67
N ASN A 205 17.58 -11.77 0.37
CA ASN A 205 18.81 -11.58 -0.40
C ASN A 205 20.03 -11.74 0.53
N ILE A 206 20.16 -12.96 1.11
CA ILE A 206 21.16 -13.20 2.15
C ILE A 206 21.95 -14.42 1.73
N ASP A 207 23.27 -14.23 1.58
CA ASP A 207 24.25 -15.30 1.69
C ASP A 207 24.14 -15.89 3.10
N ASN A 208 23.46 -17.03 3.22
CA ASN A 208 23.06 -17.65 4.50
C ASN A 208 24.24 -18.05 5.40
N SER A 209 25.47 -18.02 4.90
CA SER A 209 26.64 -18.56 5.63
C SER A 209 27.02 -17.80 6.92
N ASN A 210 26.67 -16.51 7.03
CA ASN A 210 27.02 -15.71 8.23
C ASN A 210 25.82 -15.47 9.16
N ILE A 211 24.59 -15.61 8.68
CA ILE A 211 23.39 -15.30 9.46
C ILE A 211 23.01 -16.43 10.39
N ASP A 212 23.16 -17.67 9.98
CA ASP A 212 22.88 -18.83 10.84
C ASP A 212 23.70 -18.81 12.13
N GLN A 213 24.93 -18.30 12.08
CA GLN A 213 25.79 -18.16 13.28
C GLN A 213 25.38 -16.97 14.17
N LEU A 214 24.91 -15.88 13.55
CA LEU A 214 24.42 -14.72 14.31
C LEU A 214 23.02 -14.99 14.89
N GLN A 215 22.14 -15.65 14.16
CA GLN A 215 20.79 -16.01 14.62
C GLN A 215 20.79 -16.99 15.80
N GLN A 216 21.80 -17.84 15.93
CA GLN A 216 21.92 -18.75 17.07
C GLN A 216 22.28 -18.05 18.40
N ARG A 217 22.76 -16.80 18.35
CA ARG A 217 23.24 -16.06 19.54
C ARG A 217 22.53 -14.74 19.80
N SER A 218 21.83 -14.19 18.81
CA SER A 218 21.22 -12.87 18.88
C SER A 218 19.73 -12.92 18.59
N LEU A 219 18.93 -12.17 19.35
CA LEU A 219 17.52 -11.93 19.06
C LEU A 219 17.39 -10.64 18.27
N PHE A 220 16.94 -10.74 17.01
CA PHE A 220 16.69 -9.58 16.16
C PHE A 220 15.25 -9.09 16.30
N ILE A 221 15.09 -7.82 16.63
CA ILE A 221 13.80 -7.15 16.75
C ILE A 221 13.72 -6.06 15.68
N THR A 222 12.87 -6.26 14.67
CA THR A 222 12.66 -5.26 13.62
C THR A 222 11.66 -4.21 14.07
N ILE A 223 12.01 -2.94 13.89
CA ILE A 223 11.22 -1.76 14.24
C ILE A 223 10.71 -1.11 12.97
N LEU A 224 9.40 -0.92 12.86
CA LEU A 224 8.69 -0.34 11.72
C LEU A 224 7.94 0.93 12.14
N PRO A 225 8.57 2.11 12.20
CA PRO A 225 7.90 3.32 12.71
C PRO A 225 6.86 3.90 11.73
N GLY A 226 6.90 3.48 10.47
CA GLY A 226 6.07 4.00 9.39
C GLY A 226 6.87 4.81 8.38
N SER A 227 6.17 5.38 7.40
CA SER A 227 6.79 6.05 6.25
C SER A 227 6.36 7.51 6.04
N ARG A 228 5.48 8.06 6.87
CA ARG A 228 4.87 9.38 6.68
C ARG A 228 4.96 10.23 7.94
N SER A 229 5.45 11.46 7.78
CA SER A 229 5.34 12.48 8.82
C SER A 229 3.91 13.08 8.86
N PRO A 230 3.34 13.46 10.02
CA PRO A 230 3.93 13.42 11.37
C PRO A 230 3.77 12.09 12.11
N GLU A 231 3.13 11.10 11.49
CA GLU A 231 2.78 9.83 12.14
C GLU A 231 4.04 9.04 12.55
N VAL A 232 5.04 8.99 11.69
CA VAL A 232 6.30 8.29 11.94
C VAL A 232 7.01 8.81 13.21
N ASN A 233 7.02 10.11 13.43
CA ASN A 233 7.68 10.71 14.59
C ASN A 233 6.97 10.30 15.88
N ARG A 234 5.63 10.38 15.89
CA ARG A 234 4.83 9.94 17.04
C ARG A 234 4.99 8.45 17.34
N ASN A 235 5.01 7.61 16.31
CA ASN A 235 5.22 6.18 16.46
C ASN A 235 6.63 5.89 16.98
N TRP A 236 7.63 6.62 16.50
CA TRP A 236 9.02 6.47 16.92
C TRP A 236 9.18 6.68 18.43
N ASP A 237 8.61 7.76 18.99
CA ASP A 237 8.64 8.05 20.42
C ASP A 237 8.04 6.91 21.26
N ILE A 238 6.91 6.33 20.80
CA ILE A 238 6.27 5.20 21.48
C ILE A 238 7.13 3.93 21.39
N ILE A 239 7.71 3.69 20.22
CA ILE A 239 8.58 2.53 19.98
C ILE A 239 9.82 2.59 20.87
N LEU A 240 10.46 3.75 20.98
CA LEU A 240 11.63 3.93 21.84
C LEU A 240 11.31 3.61 23.30
N GLN A 241 10.15 4.02 23.81
CA GLN A 241 9.69 3.65 25.16
C GLN A 241 9.51 2.13 25.31
N GLY A 242 8.98 1.46 24.27
CA GLY A 242 8.85 0.00 24.25
C GLY A 242 10.21 -0.72 24.25
N VAL A 243 11.15 -0.25 23.44
CA VAL A 243 12.52 -0.78 23.38
C VAL A 243 13.23 -0.63 24.73
N ASP A 244 13.14 0.55 25.35
CA ASP A 244 13.71 0.80 26.69
C ASP A 244 13.12 -0.15 27.75
N ALA A 245 11.80 -0.39 27.69
CA ALA A 245 11.15 -1.35 28.59
C ALA A 245 11.64 -2.79 28.38
N ILE A 246 11.86 -3.22 27.12
CA ILE A 246 12.41 -4.53 26.79
C ILE A 246 13.82 -4.68 27.34
N ILE A 247 14.70 -3.68 27.12
CA ILE A 247 16.08 -3.68 27.62
C ILE A 247 16.10 -3.77 29.14
N LYS A 248 15.29 -2.94 29.81
CA LYS A 248 15.20 -2.95 31.29
C LYS A 248 14.66 -4.28 31.85
N SER A 249 13.72 -4.91 31.17
CA SER A 249 13.18 -6.21 31.59
C SER A 249 14.19 -7.34 31.38
N SER A 250 14.95 -7.31 30.29
CA SER A 250 15.99 -8.33 30.02
C SER A 250 17.13 -8.29 31.03
N ILE A 251 17.45 -7.10 31.54
CA ILE A 251 18.49 -6.94 32.60
C ILE A 251 17.99 -7.42 33.96
N ARG A 252 16.67 -7.32 34.25
CA ARG A 252 16.10 -7.63 35.57
C ARG A 252 15.71 -9.10 35.77
N SER A 253 15.53 -9.87 34.70
CA SER A 253 15.07 -11.26 34.79
C SER A 253 16.20 -12.22 35.08
N THR A 254 16.68 -12.22 36.32
CA THR A 254 17.58 -13.29 36.85
C THR A 254 16.85 -14.59 37.10
N GLU A 255 15.51 -14.63 37.18
CA GLU A 255 14.72 -15.83 37.54
C GLU A 255 14.16 -16.61 36.35
N ASN A 256 14.05 -16.00 35.17
CA ASN A 256 13.71 -16.67 33.90
C ASN A 256 14.52 -16.04 32.78
N PRO A 257 15.70 -16.51 32.46
CA PRO A 257 16.47 -16.01 31.35
C PRO A 257 15.66 -16.26 30.06
N ILE A 258 15.41 -15.19 29.28
CA ILE A 258 15.04 -15.34 27.88
C ILE A 258 15.99 -16.34 27.27
N PRO A 259 15.54 -17.44 26.63
CA PRO A 259 16.39 -18.58 26.33
C PRO A 259 17.65 -18.13 25.61
N SER A 260 18.81 -18.32 26.25
CA SER A 260 20.18 -18.32 25.73
C SER A 260 20.61 -17.33 24.64
N TYR A 261 19.87 -16.22 24.38
CA TYR A 261 20.36 -15.16 23.52
C TYR A 261 21.38 -14.31 24.27
N GLN A 262 22.58 -14.21 23.74
CA GLN A 262 23.66 -13.41 24.31
C GLN A 262 23.54 -11.92 23.95
N GLU A 263 22.74 -11.58 22.93
CA GLU A 263 22.66 -10.23 22.40
C GLU A 263 21.24 -9.91 21.88
N LEU A 264 20.76 -8.69 22.17
CA LEU A 264 19.55 -8.11 21.58
C LEU A 264 19.96 -7.11 20.51
N VAL A 265 19.48 -7.30 19.28
CA VAL A 265 19.76 -6.41 18.16
C VAL A 265 18.45 -5.80 17.67
N PHE A 266 18.38 -4.47 17.66
CA PHE A 266 17.22 -3.73 17.14
C PHE A 266 17.52 -3.16 15.76
N LEU A 267 16.67 -3.47 14.77
CA LEU A 267 16.82 -3.05 13.39
C LEU A 267 15.69 -2.09 13.02
N GLY A 268 16.01 -0.81 12.81
CA GLY A 268 15.05 0.19 12.36
C GLY A 268 14.92 0.21 10.83
N ALA A 269 13.75 -0.17 10.29
CA ALA A 269 13.45 -0.01 8.86
C ALA A 269 12.83 1.36 8.61
N ILE A 270 13.65 2.33 8.24
CA ILE A 270 13.23 3.71 7.95
C ILE A 270 13.00 3.88 6.45
N ALA A 271 11.87 4.47 6.09
CA ALA A 271 11.55 4.71 4.67
C ALA A 271 12.57 5.67 4.02
N SER A 272 12.96 5.38 2.79
CA SER A 272 13.95 6.14 2.03
C SER A 272 13.57 7.61 1.77
N SER A 273 12.28 7.95 1.93
CA SER A 273 11.76 9.32 1.81
C SER A 273 11.94 10.16 3.07
N LEU A 274 12.41 9.58 4.18
CA LEU A 274 12.59 10.24 5.46
C LEU A 274 14.06 10.57 5.70
N ASP A 275 14.29 11.68 6.40
CA ASP A 275 15.63 12.01 6.91
C ASP A 275 15.98 11.08 8.08
N LEU A 276 17.13 10.42 8.01
CA LEU A 276 17.63 9.53 9.04
C LEU A 276 18.17 10.25 10.27
N GLN A 277 18.64 11.49 10.12
CA GLN A 277 19.32 12.21 11.20
C GLN A 277 18.51 12.32 12.50
N PRO A 278 17.20 12.70 12.48
CA PRO A 278 16.42 12.78 13.72
C PRO A 278 16.31 11.44 14.46
N PHE A 279 16.23 10.32 13.71
CA PHE A 279 16.16 8.97 14.30
C PHE A 279 17.49 8.59 14.97
N CYS A 280 18.61 8.80 14.29
CA CYS A 280 19.92 8.55 14.84
C CYS A 280 20.22 9.42 16.06
N GLN A 281 19.84 10.70 16.02
CA GLN A 281 20.05 11.63 17.14
C GLN A 281 19.28 11.16 18.38
N SER A 282 18.02 10.75 18.22
CA SER A 282 17.21 10.27 19.35
C SER A 282 17.78 9.01 20.01
N LEU A 283 18.43 8.12 19.24
CA LEU A 283 19.12 6.95 19.78
C LEU A 283 20.36 7.37 20.56
N THR A 284 21.14 8.31 20.03
CA THR A 284 22.33 8.84 20.70
C THR A 284 21.97 9.54 22.02
N ASP A 285 20.88 10.33 22.03
CA ASP A 285 20.40 11.04 23.22
C ASP A 285 19.96 10.06 24.34
N LEU A 286 19.54 8.83 23.97
CA LEU A 286 19.25 7.74 24.90
C LEU A 286 20.48 6.93 25.31
N GLY A 287 21.65 7.26 24.78
CA GLY A 287 22.92 6.55 25.06
C GLY A 287 23.03 5.20 24.33
N TRP A 288 22.24 4.99 23.26
CA TRP A 288 22.28 3.78 22.42
C TRP A 288 23.23 4.00 21.23
N GLN A 289 23.96 2.94 20.88
CA GLN A 289 24.93 2.96 19.76
C GLN A 289 24.44 2.08 18.61
#